data_28a3fc9087d3711a6352da4c880b2739
#
_entry.id   28a3fc9087d3711a6352da4c880b2739
#
_cell.length_a   1.000
_cell.length_b   1.000
_cell.length_c   1.000
_cell.angle_alpha   90.00
_cell.angle_beta   90.00
_cell.angle_gamma   90.00
#
_symmetry.space_group_name_H-M   'P 1'
#
loop_
_entity.id
_entity.type
_entity.pdbx_description
1 polymer ?
#
loop_
_entity_poly.entity_id
_entity_poly.type
_entity_poly.pdbx_seq_one_letter_code
_entity_poly.pdbx_strand_id
1 'polypeptide(L)'
;MSHARQGPLSGVRVLELAGLAPGPFAGMMLADHGAEVVRVDRVSAVSDRPRTDVMDRGKRTIGLDLKSPEGVAAFKELARHADVVIEVFRPGVAERLGIGPEDLHAVNERLVYGRMTGWGQDGPLAPTAGHDIDYIAVSGVLSMLGREGGKPTPPINILGDFAGGGLMLAYGVLLALLERERTGLGRVIDAAMVDGAAILFAMFYQGVSSGMWGPRGTNLLDTGAPMYDTYETADGEYLAVGSLEPQFWDTMVSLMGLSDLPDLPDRNDRAQWPALKARLAEEFGKRTRAEWEAVFEGSDACVSPVLSMAEAPAHPHNAARGSFVEVGGLSQPMPAPRLVGAPAPDLAPATRLDDLSAWGIPADAAAKLRAQGVLA
;
A
#
# COMPACT_ATOMS: atom_id res chain seq x y z
N MET A 1 -13.87 -7.73 -28.95
CA MET A 1 -13.09 -6.47 -28.97
C MET A 1 -12.70 -6.20 -27.51
N SER A 2 -11.42 -6.29 -27.19
CA SER A 2 -10.92 -5.89 -25.85
C SER A 2 -11.16 -4.39 -25.72
N HIS A 3 -12.04 -3.98 -24.80
CA HIS A 3 -12.13 -2.57 -24.45
C HIS A 3 -10.79 -2.17 -23.86
N ALA A 4 -10.05 -1.31 -24.55
CA ALA A 4 -8.83 -0.72 -24.02
C ALA A 4 -9.18 -0.06 -22.66
N ARG A 5 -8.47 -0.44 -21.61
CA ARG A 5 -8.65 0.16 -20.29
C ARG A 5 -8.42 1.64 -20.38
N GLN A 6 -9.26 2.41 -19.71
CA GLN A 6 -9.15 3.86 -19.69
C GLN A 6 -8.37 4.30 -18.44
N GLY A 7 -7.53 5.30 -18.58
CA GLY A 7 -6.75 5.85 -17.49
C GLY A 7 -5.39 6.37 -17.95
N PRO A 8 -4.62 6.99 -17.05
CA PRO A 8 -3.31 7.56 -17.40
C PRO A 8 -2.28 6.52 -17.85
N LEU A 9 -2.47 5.25 -17.48
CA LEU A 9 -1.62 4.13 -17.89
C LEU A 9 -2.24 3.30 -19.03
N SER A 10 -3.25 3.84 -19.73
CA SER A 10 -3.82 3.18 -20.91
C SER A 10 -2.74 2.87 -21.94
N GLY A 11 -2.67 1.61 -22.38
CA GLY A 11 -1.65 1.13 -23.30
C GLY A 11 -0.37 0.63 -22.64
N VAL A 12 -0.19 0.83 -21.34
CA VAL A 12 0.93 0.22 -20.58
C VAL A 12 0.60 -1.23 -20.26
N ARG A 13 1.50 -2.16 -20.58
CA ARG A 13 1.38 -3.60 -20.39
C ARG A 13 2.32 -4.09 -19.31
N VAL A 14 1.78 -4.75 -18.30
CA VAL A 14 2.50 -5.25 -17.13
C VAL A 14 2.39 -6.76 -17.02
N LEU A 15 3.51 -7.43 -16.89
CA LEU A 15 3.58 -8.84 -16.45
C LEU A 15 3.91 -8.87 -14.96
N GLU A 16 3.02 -9.39 -14.15
CA GLU A 16 3.20 -9.55 -12.71
C GLU A 16 3.44 -11.03 -12.39
N LEU A 17 4.62 -11.38 -11.95
CA LEU A 17 4.88 -12.71 -11.41
C LEU A 17 4.17 -12.89 -10.06
N ALA A 18 3.42 -13.97 -9.93
CA ALA A 18 2.61 -14.23 -8.75
C ALA A 18 3.44 -14.24 -7.46
N GLY A 19 2.95 -13.54 -6.45
CA GLY A 19 3.58 -13.41 -5.16
C GLY A 19 2.60 -12.99 -4.07
N LEU A 20 3.16 -12.63 -2.91
CA LEU A 20 2.39 -12.14 -1.77
C LEU A 20 2.40 -10.61 -1.73
N ALA A 21 1.43 -10.06 -1.06
CA ALA A 21 1.16 -8.66 -0.69
C ALA A 21 1.79 -7.54 -1.56
N PRO A 22 3.09 -7.16 -1.46
CA PRO A 22 3.58 -5.91 -2.06
C PRO A 22 3.56 -5.90 -3.60
N GLY A 23 3.94 -7.02 -4.24
CA GLY A 23 3.90 -7.12 -5.70
C GLY A 23 2.49 -7.03 -6.26
N PRO A 24 1.55 -7.89 -5.82
CA PRO A 24 0.14 -7.79 -6.17
C PRO A 24 -0.49 -6.43 -5.89
N PHE A 25 -0.12 -5.77 -4.81
CA PHE A 25 -0.59 -4.42 -4.51
C PHE A 25 -0.09 -3.39 -5.54
N ALA A 26 1.20 -3.43 -5.90
CA ALA A 26 1.74 -2.58 -6.95
C ALA A 26 1.03 -2.80 -8.29
N GLY A 27 0.83 -4.07 -8.69
CA GLY A 27 0.09 -4.42 -9.91
C GLY A 27 -1.36 -3.94 -9.87
N MET A 28 -2.05 -4.05 -8.73
CA MET A 28 -3.40 -3.52 -8.55
C MET A 28 -3.43 -1.99 -8.75
N MET A 29 -2.50 -1.25 -8.15
CA MET A 29 -2.43 0.20 -8.32
C MET A 29 -2.22 0.61 -9.79
N LEU A 30 -1.38 -0.11 -10.52
CA LEU A 30 -1.19 0.13 -11.95
C LEU A 30 -2.45 -0.21 -12.76
N ALA A 31 -3.11 -1.33 -12.44
CA ALA A 31 -4.37 -1.74 -13.07
C ALA A 31 -5.51 -0.75 -12.81
N ASP A 32 -5.63 -0.24 -11.59
CA ASP A 32 -6.61 0.78 -11.19
C ASP A 32 -6.49 2.08 -12.01
N HIS A 33 -5.29 2.36 -12.51
CA HIS A 33 -5.00 3.53 -13.34
C HIS A 33 -4.91 3.21 -14.84
N GLY A 34 -5.41 2.06 -15.28
CA GLY A 34 -5.63 1.73 -16.70
C GLY A 34 -4.55 0.88 -17.36
N ALA A 35 -3.52 0.43 -16.64
CA ALA A 35 -2.57 -0.54 -17.20
C ALA A 35 -3.23 -1.90 -17.45
N GLU A 36 -2.81 -2.57 -18.51
CA GLU A 36 -3.15 -3.97 -18.76
C GLU A 36 -2.20 -4.86 -17.95
N VAL A 37 -2.65 -5.37 -16.81
CA VAL A 37 -1.84 -6.20 -15.93
C VAL A 37 -2.19 -7.68 -16.14
N VAL A 38 -1.21 -8.48 -16.55
CA VAL A 38 -1.32 -9.94 -16.65
C VAL A 38 -0.51 -10.56 -15.52
N ARG A 39 -1.21 -11.19 -14.59
CA ARG A 39 -0.61 -11.97 -13.54
C ARG A 39 -0.26 -13.37 -14.04
N VAL A 40 0.99 -13.75 -13.87
CA VAL A 40 1.53 -15.04 -14.24
C VAL A 40 1.68 -15.91 -13.01
N ASP A 41 0.82 -16.89 -12.85
CA ASP A 41 0.81 -17.89 -11.79
C ASP A 41 1.46 -19.20 -12.25
N ARG A 42 1.66 -20.12 -11.33
CA ARG A 42 1.95 -21.52 -11.66
C ARG A 42 0.71 -22.12 -12.31
N VAL A 43 0.90 -23.04 -13.27
CA VAL A 43 -0.20 -23.74 -13.95
C VAL A 43 -1.23 -24.32 -12.96
N SER A 44 -0.74 -24.96 -11.89
CA SER A 44 -1.61 -25.57 -10.86
C SER A 44 -2.35 -24.57 -9.96
N ALA A 45 -1.97 -23.30 -9.94
CA ALA A 45 -2.55 -22.32 -9.06
C ALA A 45 -3.67 -21.48 -9.69
N VAL A 46 -3.76 -21.47 -11.02
CA VAL A 46 -4.75 -20.63 -11.74
C VAL A 46 -6.19 -21.10 -11.52
N SER A 47 -6.43 -22.42 -11.40
CA SER A 47 -7.75 -22.99 -11.20
C SER A 47 -8.32 -22.80 -9.79
N ASP A 48 -7.45 -22.65 -8.78
CA ASP A 48 -7.83 -22.65 -7.37
C ASP A 48 -7.93 -21.23 -6.79
N ARG A 49 -7.64 -20.20 -7.60
CA ARG A 49 -7.59 -18.84 -7.13
C ARG A 49 -8.99 -18.22 -7.01
N PRO A 50 -9.32 -17.64 -5.82
CA PRO A 50 -10.55 -16.89 -5.68
C PRO A 50 -10.56 -15.66 -6.62
N ARG A 51 -11.60 -15.53 -7.43
CA ARG A 51 -11.81 -14.35 -8.30
C ARG A 51 -12.13 -13.07 -7.52
N THR A 52 -12.33 -13.18 -6.22
CA THR A 52 -12.70 -12.10 -5.29
C THR A 52 -11.51 -11.51 -4.54
N ASP A 53 -10.28 -11.93 -4.84
CA ASP A 53 -9.09 -11.29 -4.26
C ASP A 53 -9.01 -9.83 -4.72
N VAL A 54 -9.10 -8.92 -3.74
CA VAL A 54 -9.11 -7.46 -3.99
C VAL A 54 -7.87 -7.00 -4.75
N MET A 55 -6.70 -7.58 -4.42
CA MET A 55 -5.45 -7.22 -5.08
C MET A 55 -5.35 -7.71 -6.52
N ASP A 56 -6.28 -8.54 -6.99
CA ASP A 56 -6.35 -8.97 -8.38
C ASP A 56 -7.36 -8.19 -9.22
N ARG A 57 -8.13 -7.28 -8.61
CA ARG A 57 -9.11 -6.48 -9.36
C ARG A 57 -8.45 -5.82 -10.57
N GLY A 58 -9.18 -5.83 -11.66
CA GLY A 58 -8.69 -5.25 -12.89
C GLY A 58 -7.56 -5.99 -13.57
N LYS A 59 -7.12 -7.16 -13.10
CA LYS A 59 -6.06 -7.94 -13.73
C LYS A 59 -6.61 -9.05 -14.62
N ARG A 60 -5.73 -9.55 -15.47
CA ARG A 60 -5.91 -10.81 -16.20
C ARG A 60 -4.96 -11.86 -15.62
N THR A 61 -5.29 -13.14 -15.70
CA THR A 61 -4.45 -14.21 -15.15
C THR A 61 -4.14 -15.28 -16.17
N ILE A 62 -2.91 -15.79 -16.13
CA ILE A 62 -2.48 -16.99 -16.88
C ILE A 62 -1.68 -17.90 -15.95
N GLY A 63 -1.69 -19.19 -16.25
CA GLY A 63 -0.77 -20.16 -15.63
C GLY A 63 0.39 -20.47 -16.57
N LEU A 64 1.63 -20.39 -16.11
CA LEU A 64 2.80 -20.70 -16.92
C LEU A 64 3.85 -21.48 -16.10
N ASP A 65 4.34 -22.59 -16.66
CA ASP A 65 5.40 -23.37 -16.04
C ASP A 65 6.79 -22.78 -16.38
N LEU A 66 7.26 -21.87 -15.54
CA LEU A 66 8.58 -21.24 -15.67
C LEU A 66 9.75 -22.18 -15.37
N LYS A 67 9.51 -23.44 -15.03
CA LYS A 67 10.57 -24.46 -14.89
C LYS A 67 10.84 -25.20 -16.18
N SER A 68 9.92 -25.14 -17.14
CA SER A 68 10.11 -25.75 -18.46
C SER A 68 10.77 -24.77 -19.43
N PRO A 69 11.64 -25.24 -20.34
CA PRO A 69 12.22 -24.38 -21.38
C PRO A 69 11.17 -23.69 -22.25
N GLU A 70 10.06 -24.38 -22.53
CA GLU A 70 8.94 -23.87 -23.32
C GLU A 70 8.21 -22.74 -22.57
N GLY A 71 8.03 -22.87 -21.26
CA GLY A 71 7.44 -21.83 -20.43
C GLY A 71 8.30 -20.60 -20.32
N VAL A 72 9.63 -20.77 -20.17
CA VAL A 72 10.57 -19.65 -20.20
C VAL A 72 10.57 -18.95 -21.55
N ALA A 73 10.55 -19.71 -22.66
CA ALA A 73 10.48 -19.14 -23.99
C ALA A 73 9.16 -18.35 -24.20
N ALA A 74 8.02 -18.89 -23.72
CA ALA A 74 6.75 -18.21 -23.75
C ALA A 74 6.76 -16.92 -22.91
N PHE A 75 7.35 -16.95 -21.71
CA PHE A 75 7.47 -15.74 -20.87
C PHE A 75 8.33 -14.67 -21.52
N LYS A 76 9.45 -15.03 -22.15
CA LYS A 76 10.29 -14.11 -22.93
C LYS A 76 9.53 -13.50 -24.11
N GLU A 77 8.65 -14.27 -24.75
CA GLU A 77 7.82 -13.73 -25.82
C GLU A 77 6.78 -12.73 -25.28
N LEU A 78 6.11 -13.03 -24.15
CA LEU A 78 5.24 -12.06 -23.47
C LEU A 78 6.01 -10.79 -23.09
N ALA A 79 7.24 -10.91 -22.59
CA ALA A 79 8.07 -9.79 -22.18
C ALA A 79 8.52 -8.88 -23.35
N ARG A 80 8.60 -9.40 -24.59
CA ARG A 80 8.82 -8.58 -25.81
C ARG A 80 7.72 -7.54 -26.01
N HIS A 81 6.50 -7.88 -25.58
CA HIS A 81 5.30 -7.06 -25.74
C HIS A 81 4.88 -6.35 -24.46
N ALA A 82 5.64 -6.51 -23.38
CA ALA A 82 5.42 -5.85 -22.09
C ALA A 82 6.21 -4.54 -21.98
N ASP A 83 5.66 -3.61 -21.22
CA ASP A 83 6.33 -2.40 -20.77
C ASP A 83 7.03 -2.60 -19.43
N VAL A 84 6.43 -3.44 -18.57
CA VAL A 84 6.86 -3.65 -17.20
C VAL A 84 6.81 -5.13 -16.85
N VAL A 85 7.82 -5.62 -16.14
CA VAL A 85 7.79 -6.88 -15.39
C VAL A 85 7.90 -6.56 -13.91
N ILE A 86 7.03 -7.14 -13.09
CA ILE A 86 7.12 -7.13 -11.62
C ILE A 86 7.46 -8.54 -11.15
N GLU A 87 8.60 -8.69 -10.49
CA GLU A 87 9.01 -9.95 -9.86
C GLU A 87 9.16 -9.78 -8.35
N VAL A 88 8.89 -10.85 -7.60
CA VAL A 88 8.84 -10.86 -6.14
C VAL A 88 9.69 -12.01 -5.55
N PHE A 89 10.60 -12.54 -6.33
CA PHE A 89 11.45 -13.65 -5.91
C PHE A 89 12.63 -13.16 -5.06
N ARG A 90 13.24 -14.08 -4.33
CA ARG A 90 14.54 -13.82 -3.69
C ARG A 90 15.61 -13.60 -4.75
N PRO A 91 16.63 -12.78 -4.45
CA PRO A 91 17.74 -12.53 -5.37
C PRO A 91 18.31 -13.81 -6.00
N GLY A 92 18.59 -13.78 -7.30
CA GLY A 92 19.12 -14.90 -8.08
C GLY A 92 18.10 -15.96 -8.51
N VAL A 93 16.84 -15.89 -8.09
CA VAL A 93 15.81 -16.87 -8.53
C VAL A 93 15.39 -16.61 -9.97
N ALA A 94 15.10 -15.36 -10.33
CA ALA A 94 14.71 -14.98 -11.68
C ALA A 94 15.83 -15.31 -12.70
N GLU A 95 17.07 -15.05 -12.33
CA GLU A 95 18.27 -15.38 -13.12
C GLU A 95 18.39 -16.89 -13.36
N ARG A 96 18.22 -17.71 -12.31
CA ARG A 96 18.25 -19.17 -12.46
C ARG A 96 17.11 -19.72 -13.32
N LEU A 97 15.99 -19.02 -13.37
CA LEU A 97 14.88 -19.35 -14.26
C LEU A 97 15.10 -18.86 -15.70
N GLY A 98 16.14 -18.06 -15.95
CA GLY A 98 16.40 -17.47 -17.26
C GLY A 98 15.43 -16.34 -17.65
N ILE A 99 14.84 -15.67 -16.66
CA ILE A 99 13.93 -14.53 -16.80
C ILE A 99 14.37 -13.32 -15.98
N GLY A 100 15.66 -13.29 -15.60
CA GLY A 100 16.28 -12.16 -14.92
C GLY A 100 16.34 -10.90 -15.79
N PRO A 101 16.76 -9.76 -15.21
CA PRO A 101 16.82 -8.50 -15.93
C PRO A 101 17.65 -8.56 -17.21
N GLU A 102 18.85 -9.18 -17.18
CA GLU A 102 19.69 -9.33 -18.38
C GLU A 102 19.03 -10.16 -19.47
N ASP A 103 18.39 -11.28 -19.07
CA ASP A 103 17.66 -12.16 -19.99
C ASP A 103 16.53 -11.44 -20.71
N LEU A 104 15.77 -10.60 -19.97
CA LEU A 104 14.60 -9.92 -20.53
C LEU A 104 15.00 -8.64 -21.28
N HIS A 105 16.03 -7.92 -20.85
CA HIS A 105 16.57 -6.79 -21.60
C HIS A 105 17.18 -7.22 -22.94
N ALA A 106 17.73 -8.44 -23.02
CA ALA A 106 18.21 -9.00 -24.29
C ALA A 106 17.09 -9.15 -25.34
N VAL A 107 15.83 -9.28 -24.92
CA VAL A 107 14.67 -9.41 -25.82
C VAL A 107 13.82 -8.12 -25.91
N ASN A 108 13.95 -7.20 -24.93
CA ASN A 108 13.26 -5.93 -24.88
C ASN A 108 14.05 -4.92 -24.04
N GLU A 109 14.90 -4.12 -24.68
CA GLU A 109 15.73 -3.12 -24.01
C GLU A 109 14.94 -1.96 -23.37
N ARG A 110 13.66 -1.82 -23.75
CA ARG A 110 12.74 -0.82 -23.20
C ARG A 110 12.02 -1.29 -21.94
N LEU A 111 12.18 -2.56 -21.55
CA LEU A 111 11.45 -3.16 -20.45
C LEU A 111 11.84 -2.53 -19.10
N VAL A 112 10.86 -2.08 -18.34
CA VAL A 112 11.04 -1.71 -16.93
C VAL A 112 10.93 -2.98 -16.10
N TYR A 113 11.94 -3.29 -15.30
CA TYR A 113 12.01 -4.51 -14.52
C TYR A 113 11.99 -4.19 -13.01
N GLY A 114 10.83 -4.36 -12.37
CA GLY A 114 10.63 -4.09 -10.95
C GLY A 114 10.91 -5.33 -10.09
N ARG A 115 11.87 -5.24 -9.18
CA ARG A 115 12.24 -6.29 -8.23
C ARG A 115 11.76 -5.90 -6.84
N MET A 116 10.77 -6.63 -6.31
CA MET A 116 10.20 -6.41 -4.99
C MET A 116 10.77 -7.41 -4.00
N THR A 117 11.53 -6.93 -3.03
CA THR A 117 12.11 -7.77 -1.97
C THR A 117 12.01 -7.11 -0.60
N GLY A 118 12.24 -7.88 0.45
CA GLY A 118 12.32 -7.33 1.81
C GLY A 118 13.61 -6.57 2.09
N TRP A 119 14.74 -7.17 1.67
CA TRP A 119 16.07 -6.72 2.06
C TRP A 119 16.87 -6.02 0.94
N GLY A 120 16.34 -5.97 -0.30
CA GLY A 120 17.09 -5.53 -1.47
C GLY A 120 17.79 -6.68 -2.20
N GLN A 121 18.46 -6.33 -3.31
CA GLN A 121 19.15 -7.30 -4.16
C GLN A 121 20.56 -7.63 -3.64
N ASP A 122 21.12 -6.81 -2.78
CA ASP A 122 22.44 -6.96 -2.19
C ASP A 122 22.41 -6.81 -0.66
N GLY A 123 23.58 -6.88 -0.03
CA GLY A 123 23.74 -6.84 1.41
C GLY A 123 23.58 -8.20 2.10
N PRO A 124 23.99 -8.29 3.38
CA PRO A 124 24.12 -9.57 4.09
C PRO A 124 22.77 -10.28 4.32
N LEU A 125 21.65 -9.54 4.36
CA LEU A 125 20.31 -10.10 4.57
C LEU A 125 19.59 -10.44 3.28
N ALA A 126 20.06 -10.01 2.11
CA ALA A 126 19.40 -10.22 0.82
C ALA A 126 18.99 -11.70 0.55
N PRO A 127 19.78 -12.72 0.89
CA PRO A 127 19.40 -14.13 0.68
C PRO A 127 18.46 -14.68 1.77
N THR A 128 18.20 -13.92 2.84
CA THR A 128 17.43 -14.42 4.00
C THR A 128 15.93 -14.19 3.86
N ALA A 129 15.15 -14.97 4.61
CA ALA A 129 13.72 -14.73 4.75
C ALA A 129 13.43 -13.56 5.70
N GLY A 130 12.27 -12.96 5.54
CA GLY A 130 11.71 -11.96 6.45
C GLY A 130 10.27 -11.65 6.05
N HIS A 131 9.59 -10.93 6.91
CA HIS A 131 8.25 -10.37 6.71
C HIS A 131 8.25 -8.89 7.08
N ASP A 132 7.16 -8.18 6.83
CA ASP A 132 6.99 -6.75 7.14
C ASP A 132 7.64 -6.34 8.47
N ILE A 133 7.30 -7.05 9.54
CA ILE A 133 7.78 -6.74 10.90
C ILE A 133 9.31 -6.77 11.01
N ASP A 134 9.97 -7.67 10.26
CA ASP A 134 11.44 -7.78 10.27
C ASP A 134 12.07 -6.59 9.52
N TYR A 135 11.48 -6.20 8.39
CA TYR A 135 11.97 -5.07 7.58
C TYR A 135 11.83 -3.75 8.32
N ILE A 136 10.66 -3.50 8.95
CA ILE A 136 10.45 -2.28 9.74
C ILE A 136 11.23 -2.30 11.05
N ALA A 137 11.60 -3.47 11.59
CA ALA A 137 12.47 -3.58 12.76
C ALA A 137 13.91 -3.18 12.44
N VAL A 138 14.47 -3.75 11.36
CA VAL A 138 15.86 -3.47 10.95
C VAL A 138 16.02 -2.04 10.42
N SER A 139 14.98 -1.49 9.76
CA SER A 139 14.96 -0.08 9.40
C SER A 139 14.83 0.88 10.60
N GLY A 140 14.66 0.39 11.83
CA GLY A 140 14.48 1.24 13.02
C GLY A 140 13.06 1.79 13.21
N VAL A 141 12.21 1.72 12.18
CA VAL A 141 10.85 2.28 12.20
C VAL A 141 9.99 1.67 13.30
N LEU A 142 10.04 0.35 13.49
CA LEU A 142 9.27 -0.33 14.52
C LEU A 142 9.59 0.17 15.93
N SER A 143 10.82 0.62 16.18
CA SER A 143 11.22 1.15 17.49
C SER A 143 10.44 2.40 17.91
N MET A 144 9.93 3.15 16.91
CA MET A 144 9.20 4.41 17.10
C MET A 144 7.70 4.21 17.35
N LEU A 145 7.17 3.01 17.08
CA LEU A 145 5.74 2.73 17.10
C LEU A 145 5.30 2.10 18.42
N GLY A 146 4.29 2.67 19.03
CA GLY A 146 3.69 2.20 20.28
C GLY A 146 3.67 3.27 21.37
N ARG A 147 3.01 2.96 22.46
CA ARG A 147 2.84 3.87 23.62
C ARG A 147 4.06 3.86 24.55
N GLU A 148 4.17 4.91 25.37
CA GLU A 148 5.20 5.04 26.41
C GLU A 148 5.22 3.80 27.32
N GLY A 149 6.42 3.29 27.62
CA GLY A 149 6.62 2.12 28.48
C GLY A 149 6.17 0.77 27.89
N GLY A 150 5.44 0.80 26.75
CA GLY A 150 4.98 -0.41 26.07
C GLY A 150 6.01 -1.03 25.13
N LYS A 151 5.72 -2.26 24.65
CA LYS A 151 6.48 -2.87 23.54
C LYS A 151 6.31 -2.05 22.26
N PRO A 152 7.26 -2.12 21.31
CA PRO A 152 7.01 -1.72 19.93
C PRO A 152 5.76 -2.43 19.38
N THR A 153 4.86 -1.68 18.76
CA THR A 153 3.58 -2.21 18.25
C THR A 153 3.58 -2.14 16.73
N PRO A 154 3.60 -3.29 16.02
CA PRO A 154 3.56 -3.28 14.57
C PRO A 154 2.18 -2.82 14.07
N PRO A 155 2.12 -1.95 13.04
CA PRO A 155 0.86 -1.46 12.47
C PRO A 155 0.35 -2.42 11.40
N ILE A 156 0.10 -3.67 11.75
CA ILE A 156 -0.16 -4.77 10.81
C ILE A 156 1.05 -4.89 9.86
N ASN A 157 0.82 -5.17 8.57
CA ASN A 157 1.86 -5.21 7.53
C ASN A 157 1.75 -4.01 6.56
N ILE A 158 1.37 -2.83 7.07
CA ILE A 158 1.10 -1.68 6.19
C ILE A 158 2.35 -0.89 5.84
N LEU A 159 3.35 -0.87 6.70
CA LEU A 159 4.55 -0.05 6.50
C LEU A 159 5.61 -0.71 5.63
N GLY A 160 5.89 -2.00 5.82
CA GLY A 160 6.83 -2.73 4.98
C GLY A 160 6.19 -3.15 3.66
N ASP A 161 5.15 -4.00 3.71
CA ASP A 161 4.57 -4.60 2.51
C ASP A 161 3.89 -3.58 1.59
N PHE A 162 3.05 -2.69 2.13
CA PHE A 162 2.22 -1.83 1.29
C PHE A 162 2.85 -0.46 1.04
N ALA A 163 3.14 0.32 2.07
CA ALA A 163 3.66 1.68 1.90
C ALA A 163 5.13 1.69 1.44
N GLY A 164 6.01 0.99 2.15
CA GLY A 164 7.43 0.90 1.84
C GLY A 164 7.76 -0.06 0.68
N GLY A 165 6.88 -1.03 0.42
CA GLY A 165 7.04 -2.01 -0.64
C GLY A 165 6.24 -1.67 -1.90
N GLY A 166 4.98 -2.11 -1.95
CA GLY A 166 4.19 -2.04 -3.17
C GLY A 166 3.96 -0.64 -3.73
N LEU A 167 3.72 0.37 -2.86
CA LEU A 167 3.60 1.77 -3.29
C LEU A 167 4.92 2.30 -3.85
N MET A 168 6.06 2.01 -3.19
CA MET A 168 7.38 2.43 -3.67
C MET A 168 7.76 1.74 -4.98
N LEU A 169 7.39 0.46 -5.16
CA LEU A 169 7.56 -0.22 -6.43
C LEU A 169 6.72 0.44 -7.54
N ALA A 170 5.43 0.71 -7.30
CA ALA A 170 4.58 1.38 -8.28
C ALA A 170 5.12 2.77 -8.63
N TYR A 171 5.58 3.54 -7.64
CA TYR A 171 6.25 4.82 -7.85
C TYR A 171 7.53 4.68 -8.70
N GLY A 172 8.39 3.71 -8.38
CA GLY A 172 9.60 3.41 -9.16
C GLY A 172 9.29 3.04 -10.61
N VAL A 173 8.24 2.24 -10.84
CA VAL A 173 7.76 1.90 -12.20
C VAL A 173 7.38 3.18 -12.97
N LEU A 174 6.62 4.09 -12.36
CA LEU A 174 6.22 5.34 -13.01
C LEU A 174 7.43 6.23 -13.35
N LEU A 175 8.42 6.34 -12.45
CA LEU A 175 9.66 7.05 -12.70
C LEU A 175 10.44 6.45 -13.88
N ALA A 176 10.56 5.12 -13.93
CA ALA A 176 11.27 4.43 -14.99
C ALA A 176 10.55 4.55 -16.35
N LEU A 177 9.20 4.47 -16.37
CA LEU A 177 8.41 4.70 -17.57
C LEU A 177 8.59 6.15 -18.08
N LEU A 178 8.57 7.14 -17.19
CA LEU A 178 8.80 8.54 -17.55
C LEU A 178 10.22 8.79 -18.07
N GLU A 179 11.24 8.16 -17.47
CA GLU A 179 12.62 8.25 -17.97
C GLU A 179 12.75 7.60 -19.34
N ARG A 180 12.11 6.46 -19.54
CA ARG A 180 12.12 5.71 -20.80
C ARG A 180 11.65 6.54 -22.00
N GLU A 181 10.70 7.45 -21.81
CA GLU A 181 10.22 8.34 -22.90
C GLU A 181 11.32 9.25 -23.44
N ARG A 182 12.34 9.54 -22.64
CA ARG A 182 13.49 10.38 -23.05
C ARG A 182 14.68 9.56 -23.52
N THR A 183 14.90 8.41 -22.90
CA THR A 183 16.10 7.59 -23.13
C THR A 183 15.90 6.48 -24.13
N GLY A 184 14.65 6.04 -24.32
CA GLY A 184 14.32 4.84 -25.06
C GLY A 184 14.61 3.54 -24.35
N LEU A 185 15.21 3.57 -23.15
CA LEU A 185 15.68 2.40 -22.39
C LEU A 185 14.84 2.17 -21.16
N GLY A 186 14.61 0.90 -20.85
CA GLY A 186 14.05 0.47 -19.56
C GLY A 186 15.04 0.58 -18.41
N ARG A 187 14.59 0.29 -17.20
CA ARG A 187 15.39 0.27 -15.97
C ARG A 187 15.08 -0.95 -15.13
N VAL A 188 16.08 -1.41 -14.40
CA VAL A 188 15.89 -2.32 -13.26
C VAL A 188 15.64 -1.46 -12.01
N ILE A 189 14.59 -1.81 -11.28
CA ILE A 189 14.21 -1.15 -10.03
C ILE A 189 14.45 -2.15 -8.91
N ASP A 190 15.28 -1.83 -7.96
CA ASP A 190 15.40 -2.55 -6.69
C ASP A 190 14.50 -1.86 -5.67
N ALA A 191 13.36 -2.46 -5.39
CA ALA A 191 12.38 -1.96 -4.43
C ALA A 191 12.45 -2.80 -3.15
N ALA A 192 13.30 -2.37 -2.22
CA ALA A 192 13.47 -3.03 -0.93
C ALA A 192 12.52 -2.45 0.12
N MET A 193 11.74 -3.31 0.79
CA MET A 193 10.80 -2.88 1.83
C MET A 193 11.50 -2.22 3.01
N VAL A 194 12.71 -2.64 3.36
CA VAL A 194 13.53 -2.03 4.42
C VAL A 194 13.88 -0.57 4.10
N ASP A 195 14.23 -0.27 2.85
CA ASP A 195 14.57 1.08 2.40
C ASP A 195 13.31 1.95 2.28
N GLY A 196 12.24 1.36 1.71
CA GLY A 196 10.97 2.04 1.57
C GLY A 196 10.34 2.39 2.92
N ALA A 197 10.44 1.51 3.93
CA ALA A 197 10.03 1.84 5.29
C ALA A 197 10.88 2.97 5.88
N ALA A 198 12.19 2.94 5.68
CA ALA A 198 13.10 3.96 6.19
C ALA A 198 12.80 5.34 5.61
N ILE A 199 12.60 5.48 4.30
CA ILE A 199 12.35 6.79 3.67
C ILE A 199 11.04 7.43 4.14
N LEU A 200 10.01 6.65 4.47
CA LEU A 200 8.77 7.15 5.05
C LEU A 200 8.99 7.85 6.41
N PHE A 201 10.05 7.49 7.11
CA PHE A 201 10.42 8.04 8.42
C PHE A 201 11.56 9.06 8.37
N ALA A 202 11.88 9.61 7.20
CA ALA A 202 12.99 10.56 7.03
C ALA A 202 12.94 11.74 8.03
N MET A 203 11.75 12.32 8.28
CA MET A 203 11.55 13.39 9.24
C MET A 203 11.90 12.95 10.68
N PHE A 204 11.54 11.73 11.04
CA PHE A 204 11.80 11.21 12.39
C PHE A 204 13.26 10.86 12.61
N TYR A 205 13.98 10.37 11.60
CA TYR A 205 15.43 10.22 11.65
C TYR A 205 16.13 11.54 11.92
N GLN A 206 15.69 12.62 11.24
CA GLN A 206 16.18 13.97 11.52
C GLN A 206 15.85 14.40 12.96
N GLY A 207 14.62 14.16 13.43
CA GLY A 207 14.16 14.51 14.78
C GLY A 207 14.99 13.81 15.87
N VAL A 208 15.27 12.52 15.71
CA VAL A 208 16.15 11.77 16.62
C VAL A 208 17.58 12.32 16.59
N SER A 209 18.14 12.55 15.41
CA SER A 209 19.52 13.03 15.25
C SER A 209 19.73 14.43 15.82
N SER A 210 18.70 15.28 15.82
CA SER A 210 18.74 16.64 16.36
C SER A 210 18.33 16.72 17.83
N GLY A 211 17.93 15.61 18.46
CA GLY A 211 17.43 15.59 19.83
C GLY A 211 16.01 16.17 20.00
N MET A 212 15.30 16.46 18.91
CA MET A 212 13.91 16.93 18.95
C MET A 212 12.92 15.81 19.21
N TRP A 213 13.32 14.55 18.95
CA TRP A 213 12.50 13.37 19.13
C TRP A 213 13.06 12.47 20.23
N GLY A 214 12.28 12.27 21.29
CA GLY A 214 12.62 11.47 22.45
C GLY A 214 12.15 10.01 22.34
N PRO A 215 12.11 9.29 23.47
CA PRO A 215 11.62 7.92 23.53
C PRO A 215 10.21 7.78 22.95
N ARG A 216 9.91 6.58 22.43
CA ARG A 216 8.60 6.22 21.88
C ARG A 216 7.46 6.54 22.87
N GLY A 217 6.37 7.14 22.36
CA GLY A 217 5.17 7.44 23.11
C GLY A 217 5.29 8.67 24.03
N THR A 218 6.38 9.44 23.93
CA THR A 218 6.59 10.66 24.73
C THR A 218 6.62 11.93 23.88
N ASN A 219 6.43 11.83 22.58
CA ASN A 219 6.57 12.92 21.63
C ASN A 219 5.22 13.49 21.19
N LEU A 220 5.27 14.52 20.33
CA LEU A 220 4.08 15.25 19.91
C LEU A 220 3.12 14.38 19.06
N LEU A 221 3.64 13.50 18.19
CA LEU A 221 2.85 12.78 17.17
C LEU A 221 2.78 11.26 17.40
N ASP A 222 3.24 10.77 18.54
CA ASP A 222 3.31 9.35 18.88
C ASP A 222 2.51 8.97 20.13
N THR A 223 1.42 9.70 20.39
CA THR A 223 0.57 9.58 21.57
C THR A 223 1.19 10.13 22.88
N GLY A 224 2.33 10.78 22.84
CA GLY A 224 2.90 11.50 24.00
C GLY A 224 2.06 12.70 24.39
N ALA A 225 1.71 13.53 23.42
CA ALA A 225 0.93 14.74 23.61
C ALA A 225 -0.57 14.47 23.81
N PRO A 226 -1.23 15.17 24.76
CA PRO A 226 -2.68 15.04 24.99
C PRO A 226 -3.52 15.43 23.77
N MET A 227 -3.03 16.37 22.97
CA MET A 227 -3.70 16.87 21.78
C MET A 227 -3.48 16.01 20.52
N TYR A 228 -2.78 14.86 20.66
CA TYR A 228 -2.56 13.90 19.56
C TYR A 228 -2.59 12.48 20.11
N ASP A 229 -3.80 12.01 20.43
CA ASP A 229 -4.02 10.67 21.01
C ASP A 229 -5.44 10.17 20.70
N THR A 230 -5.76 8.96 21.13
CA THR A 230 -7.11 8.41 21.13
C THR A 230 -7.67 8.34 22.54
N TYR A 231 -8.98 8.66 22.68
CA TYR A 231 -9.66 8.66 23.98
C TYR A 231 -10.89 7.76 23.93
N GLU A 232 -11.09 6.97 24.99
CA GLU A 232 -12.22 6.09 25.15
C GLU A 232 -13.47 6.89 25.56
N THR A 233 -14.60 6.53 25.00
CA THR A 233 -15.91 7.13 25.26
C THR A 233 -16.74 6.26 26.23
N ALA A 234 -17.87 6.79 26.71
CA ALA A 234 -18.71 6.09 27.71
C ALA A 234 -19.23 4.72 27.25
N ASP A 235 -19.33 4.50 25.95
CA ASP A 235 -19.78 3.25 25.32
C ASP A 235 -18.62 2.29 24.94
N GLY A 236 -17.37 2.62 25.34
CA GLY A 236 -16.18 1.80 25.06
C GLY A 236 -15.65 1.92 23.65
N GLU A 237 -16.18 2.87 22.87
CA GLU A 237 -15.66 3.25 21.56
C GLU A 237 -14.55 4.30 21.70
N TYR A 238 -14.01 4.82 20.60
CA TYR A 238 -12.87 5.74 20.63
C TYR A 238 -13.07 6.96 19.75
N LEU A 239 -12.48 8.09 20.20
CA LEU A 239 -12.24 9.28 19.40
C LEU A 239 -10.77 9.48 19.16
N ALA A 240 -10.39 9.91 17.96
CA ALA A 240 -9.06 10.38 17.62
C ALA A 240 -9.03 11.91 17.77
N VAL A 241 -8.08 12.42 18.53
CA VAL A 241 -7.82 13.83 18.73
C VAL A 241 -6.54 14.22 18.03
N GLY A 242 -6.60 15.25 17.19
CA GLY A 242 -5.46 15.81 16.45
C GLY A 242 -5.39 17.34 16.57
N SER A 243 -5.82 17.94 17.68
CA SER A 243 -5.98 19.37 17.90
C SER A 243 -4.64 20.07 18.19
N LEU A 244 -3.69 19.96 17.26
CA LEU A 244 -2.30 20.40 17.45
C LEU A 244 -2.15 21.92 17.48
N GLU A 245 -2.77 22.64 16.56
CA GLU A 245 -2.71 24.08 16.45
C GLU A 245 -3.57 24.76 17.54
N PRO A 246 -3.18 25.94 18.04
CA PRO A 246 -3.90 26.62 19.11
C PRO A 246 -5.39 26.83 18.82
N GLN A 247 -5.75 27.24 17.62
CA GLN A 247 -7.13 27.48 17.23
C GLN A 247 -8.01 26.22 17.25
N PHE A 248 -7.48 25.06 16.86
CA PHE A 248 -8.19 23.79 16.89
C PHE A 248 -8.34 23.27 18.33
N TRP A 249 -7.29 23.43 19.14
CA TRP A 249 -7.33 23.15 20.57
C TRP A 249 -8.38 24.02 21.27
N ASP A 250 -8.36 25.34 21.07
CA ASP A 250 -9.29 26.27 21.68
C ASP A 250 -10.75 25.95 21.30
N THR A 251 -10.98 25.56 20.04
CA THR A 251 -12.28 25.08 19.57
C THR A 251 -12.69 23.80 20.30
N MET A 252 -11.82 22.81 20.39
CA MET A 252 -12.08 21.55 21.08
C MET A 252 -12.44 21.77 22.54
N VAL A 253 -11.61 22.47 23.32
CA VAL A 253 -11.84 22.67 24.75
C VAL A 253 -13.07 23.53 25.01
N SER A 254 -13.36 24.48 24.12
CA SER A 254 -14.60 25.29 24.19
C SER A 254 -15.85 24.43 24.01
N LEU A 255 -15.89 23.57 23.00
CA LEU A 255 -17.01 22.67 22.74
C LEU A 255 -17.18 21.61 23.85
N MET A 256 -16.10 21.22 24.49
CA MET A 256 -16.11 20.34 25.65
C MET A 256 -16.55 21.06 26.94
N GLY A 257 -16.62 22.40 26.96
CA GLY A 257 -16.96 23.19 28.16
C GLY A 257 -15.77 23.30 29.15
N LEU A 258 -14.55 23.17 28.67
CA LEU A 258 -13.33 23.16 29.48
C LEU A 258 -12.58 24.51 29.48
N SER A 259 -12.94 25.46 28.61
CA SER A 259 -12.18 26.71 28.38
C SER A 259 -12.03 27.57 29.65
N ASP A 260 -13.05 27.57 30.51
CA ASP A 260 -13.09 28.44 31.68
C ASP A 260 -12.64 27.75 32.98
N LEU A 261 -12.08 26.52 32.87
CA LEU A 261 -11.60 25.80 34.02
C LEU A 261 -10.21 26.34 34.46
N PRO A 262 -10.12 26.92 35.66
CA PRO A 262 -8.85 27.54 36.12
C PRO A 262 -7.73 26.55 36.42
N ASP A 263 -8.08 25.25 36.50
CA ASP A 263 -7.19 24.15 36.85
C ASP A 263 -6.91 23.23 35.63
N LEU A 264 -7.27 23.65 34.42
CA LEU A 264 -6.92 22.87 33.22
C LEU A 264 -5.38 22.93 33.01
N PRO A 265 -4.70 21.75 32.99
CA PRO A 265 -3.25 21.75 32.83
C PRO A 265 -2.81 22.35 31.49
N ASP A 266 -1.66 23.04 31.50
CA ASP A 266 -1.14 23.71 30.30
C ASP A 266 -0.66 22.70 29.24
N ARG A 267 -1.23 22.73 28.06
CA ARG A 267 -0.86 21.91 26.91
C ARG A 267 0.58 22.15 26.41
N ASN A 268 1.15 23.32 26.69
CA ASN A 268 2.49 23.67 26.24
C ASN A 268 3.57 23.19 27.23
N ASP A 269 3.19 22.84 28.45
CA ASP A 269 4.09 22.26 29.44
C ASP A 269 4.05 20.73 29.39
N ARG A 270 5.10 20.13 28.84
CA ARG A 270 5.20 18.66 28.75
C ARG A 270 5.11 17.96 30.10
N ALA A 271 5.52 18.62 31.20
CA ALA A 271 5.41 18.03 32.54
C ALA A 271 3.94 17.87 32.97
N GLN A 272 3.04 18.64 32.42
CA GLN A 272 1.60 18.58 32.68
C GLN A 272 0.83 17.65 31.75
N TRP A 273 1.44 17.13 30.70
CA TRP A 273 0.76 16.24 29.74
C TRP A 273 0.08 15.02 30.38
N PRO A 274 0.69 14.30 31.36
CA PRO A 274 -0.02 13.19 31.98
C PRO A 274 -1.30 13.61 32.69
N ALA A 275 -1.27 14.74 33.39
CA ALA A 275 -2.45 15.28 34.08
C ALA A 275 -3.53 15.75 33.08
N LEU A 276 -3.11 16.41 31.99
CA LEU A 276 -4.02 16.84 30.93
C LEU A 276 -4.66 15.66 30.18
N LYS A 277 -3.89 14.60 29.91
CA LYS A 277 -4.44 13.35 29.34
C LYS A 277 -5.50 12.72 30.25
N ALA A 278 -5.21 12.62 31.54
CA ALA A 278 -6.15 12.08 32.50
C ALA A 278 -7.44 12.91 32.53
N ARG A 279 -7.33 14.23 32.48
CA ARG A 279 -8.47 15.15 32.45
C ARG A 279 -9.31 14.99 31.18
N LEU A 280 -8.66 14.91 29.99
CA LEU A 280 -9.36 14.68 28.75
C LEU A 280 -10.03 13.29 28.72
N ALA A 281 -9.35 12.25 29.19
CA ALA A 281 -9.91 10.91 29.28
C ALA A 281 -11.16 10.87 30.17
N GLU A 282 -11.12 11.55 31.33
CA GLU A 282 -12.31 11.68 32.19
C GLU A 282 -13.47 12.38 31.46
N GLU A 283 -13.17 13.43 30.71
CA GLU A 283 -14.18 14.20 30.00
C GLU A 283 -14.80 13.42 28.83
N PHE A 284 -13.95 12.81 27.98
CA PHE A 284 -14.41 11.98 26.86
C PHE A 284 -15.21 10.76 27.35
N GLY A 285 -14.88 10.18 28.49
CA GLY A 285 -15.60 9.08 29.13
C GLY A 285 -17.03 9.43 29.62
N LYS A 286 -17.45 10.69 29.57
CA LYS A 286 -18.79 11.10 30.05
C LYS A 286 -19.91 10.95 29.03
N ARG A 287 -19.59 10.82 27.75
CA ARG A 287 -20.55 10.71 26.65
C ARG A 287 -20.15 9.58 25.71
N THR A 288 -21.13 9.07 24.98
CA THR A 288 -20.93 8.11 23.91
C THR A 288 -20.19 8.72 22.72
N ARG A 289 -19.61 7.88 21.86
CA ARG A 289 -18.99 8.32 20.60
C ARG A 289 -19.94 9.16 19.75
N ALA A 290 -21.19 8.69 19.59
CA ALA A 290 -22.20 9.40 18.80
C ALA A 290 -22.56 10.77 19.38
N GLU A 291 -22.65 10.90 20.70
CA GLU A 291 -22.90 12.19 21.35
C GLU A 291 -21.74 13.16 21.14
N TRP A 292 -20.49 12.69 21.18
CA TRP A 292 -19.32 13.50 20.87
C TRP A 292 -19.24 13.88 19.39
N GLU A 293 -19.56 12.98 18.48
CA GLU A 293 -19.67 13.28 17.05
C GLU A 293 -20.61 14.47 16.81
N ALA A 294 -21.77 14.47 17.47
CA ALA A 294 -22.72 15.59 17.38
C ALA A 294 -22.18 16.91 17.97
N VAL A 295 -21.35 16.84 19.03
CA VAL A 295 -20.71 18.03 19.63
C VAL A 295 -19.70 18.66 18.68
N PHE A 296 -18.93 17.84 17.97
CA PHE A 296 -17.84 18.31 17.11
C PHE A 296 -18.27 18.48 15.63
N GLU A 297 -19.51 18.11 15.27
CA GLU A 297 -20.01 18.22 13.91
C GLU A 297 -19.86 19.64 13.35
N GLY A 298 -19.26 19.76 12.16
CA GLY A 298 -19.08 21.03 11.46
C GLY A 298 -18.08 21.99 12.11
N SER A 299 -17.29 21.55 13.09
CA SER A 299 -16.27 22.36 13.76
C SER A 299 -14.85 22.04 13.25
N ASP A 300 -13.91 22.95 13.55
CA ASP A 300 -12.48 22.76 13.32
C ASP A 300 -11.76 22.22 14.58
N ALA A 301 -12.44 21.42 15.40
CA ALA A 301 -11.85 20.85 16.62
C ALA A 301 -10.77 19.76 16.36
N CYS A 302 -10.66 19.26 15.16
CA CYS A 302 -9.78 18.14 14.80
C CYS A 302 -10.00 16.89 15.67
N VAL A 303 -11.28 16.58 15.93
CA VAL A 303 -11.71 15.39 16.64
C VAL A 303 -12.56 14.55 15.69
N SER A 304 -12.31 13.26 15.61
CA SER A 304 -13.01 12.34 14.70
C SER A 304 -13.29 11.01 15.37
N PRO A 305 -14.38 10.31 15.01
CA PRO A 305 -14.63 8.95 15.51
C PRO A 305 -13.58 7.96 14.95
N VAL A 306 -13.15 7.03 15.78
CA VAL A 306 -12.42 5.86 15.32
C VAL A 306 -13.45 4.83 14.85
N LEU A 307 -13.63 4.77 13.54
CA LEU A 307 -14.59 3.85 12.92
C LEU A 307 -13.98 2.47 12.71
N SER A 308 -14.79 1.44 12.86
CA SER A 308 -14.45 0.12 12.34
C SER A 308 -14.40 0.10 10.82
N MET A 309 -13.75 -0.90 10.23
CA MET A 309 -13.72 -1.08 8.76
C MET A 309 -15.13 -1.33 8.18
N ALA A 310 -16.06 -1.86 8.98
CA ALA A 310 -17.46 -2.06 8.57
C ALA A 310 -18.25 -0.76 8.57
N GLU A 311 -17.97 0.18 9.46
CA GLU A 311 -18.65 1.48 9.55
C GLU A 311 -18.12 2.48 8.53
N ALA A 312 -16.82 2.44 8.24
CA ALA A 312 -16.15 3.44 7.41
C ALA A 312 -16.82 3.70 6.04
N PRO A 313 -17.33 2.69 5.28
CA PRO A 313 -18.03 2.93 4.02
C PRO A 313 -19.33 3.76 4.17
N ALA A 314 -20.03 3.61 5.29
CA ALA A 314 -21.30 4.30 5.56
C ALA A 314 -21.13 5.71 6.15
N HIS A 315 -19.93 6.08 6.58
CA HIS A 315 -19.66 7.41 7.12
C HIS A 315 -20.02 8.49 6.10
N PRO A 316 -20.76 9.57 6.48
CA PRO A 316 -21.27 10.57 5.53
C PRO A 316 -20.23 11.16 4.59
N HIS A 317 -19.05 11.48 5.09
CA HIS A 317 -17.93 11.99 4.27
C HIS A 317 -17.48 10.96 3.24
N ASN A 318 -17.27 9.71 3.64
CA ASN A 318 -16.82 8.64 2.77
C ASN A 318 -17.84 8.28 1.71
N ALA A 319 -19.13 8.25 2.09
CA ALA A 319 -20.25 8.02 1.18
C ALA A 319 -20.36 9.15 0.15
N ALA A 320 -20.33 10.41 0.60
CA ALA A 320 -20.40 11.58 -0.28
C ALA A 320 -19.21 11.65 -1.25
N ARG A 321 -18.01 11.25 -0.80
CA ARG A 321 -16.82 11.13 -1.66
C ARG A 321 -16.86 9.92 -2.58
N GLY A 322 -17.72 8.92 -2.34
CA GLY A 322 -17.66 7.63 -2.99
C GLY A 322 -16.29 6.98 -2.75
N SER A 323 -15.83 6.92 -1.50
CA SER A 323 -14.52 6.40 -1.14
C SER A 323 -14.44 4.88 -1.17
N PHE A 324 -15.57 4.21 -1.25
CA PHE A 324 -15.71 2.77 -1.33
C PHE A 324 -16.61 2.37 -2.51
N VAL A 325 -16.43 1.14 -3.00
CA VAL A 325 -17.17 0.57 -4.12
C VAL A 325 -17.40 -0.92 -3.90
N GLU A 326 -18.49 -1.45 -4.44
CA GLU A 326 -18.77 -2.88 -4.48
C GLU A 326 -18.15 -3.51 -5.74
N VAL A 327 -17.26 -4.48 -5.58
CA VAL A 327 -16.66 -5.26 -6.67
C VAL A 327 -16.76 -6.74 -6.34
N GLY A 328 -17.43 -7.51 -7.18
CA GLY A 328 -17.60 -8.95 -6.94
C GLY A 328 -18.32 -9.31 -5.63
N GLY A 329 -19.17 -8.42 -5.11
CA GLY A 329 -19.89 -8.58 -3.84
C GLY A 329 -19.07 -8.24 -2.60
N LEU A 330 -17.91 -7.60 -2.76
CA LEU A 330 -17.06 -7.13 -1.67
C LEU A 330 -16.95 -5.60 -1.70
N SER A 331 -17.17 -4.96 -0.55
CA SER A 331 -16.89 -3.53 -0.38
C SER A 331 -15.38 -3.32 -0.36
N GLN A 332 -14.90 -2.43 -1.23
CA GLN A 332 -13.48 -2.17 -1.44
C GLN A 332 -13.20 -0.67 -1.50
N PRO A 333 -12.01 -0.21 -1.08
CA PRO A 333 -11.60 1.17 -1.32
C PRO A 333 -11.53 1.49 -2.81
N MET A 334 -12.00 2.67 -3.19
CA MET A 334 -11.79 3.23 -4.52
C MET A 334 -10.28 3.48 -4.78
N PRO A 335 -9.84 3.43 -6.04
CA PRO A 335 -8.48 3.80 -6.40
C PRO A 335 -8.09 5.19 -5.91
N ALA A 336 -6.84 5.28 -5.46
CA ALA A 336 -6.20 6.52 -5.04
C ALA A 336 -4.77 6.60 -5.61
N PRO A 337 -4.27 7.84 -5.98
CA PRO A 337 -5.00 9.11 -5.94
C PRO A 337 -6.09 9.21 -7.02
N ARG A 338 -7.07 10.09 -6.81
CA ARG A 338 -8.09 10.40 -7.84
C ARG A 338 -7.54 11.47 -8.76
N LEU A 339 -7.55 11.20 -10.06
CA LEU A 339 -7.19 12.17 -11.07
C LEU A 339 -8.45 12.90 -11.54
N VAL A 340 -8.54 14.18 -11.26
CA VAL A 340 -9.69 15.00 -11.63
C VAL A 340 -9.83 15.06 -13.16
N GLY A 341 -11.03 14.74 -13.66
CA GLY A 341 -11.30 14.67 -15.09
C GLY A 341 -10.87 13.35 -15.78
N ALA A 342 -10.22 12.45 -15.09
CA ALA A 342 -9.96 11.12 -15.63
C ALA A 342 -11.25 10.28 -15.70
N PRO A 343 -11.34 9.33 -16.65
CA PRO A 343 -12.44 8.37 -16.70
C PRO A 343 -12.53 7.55 -15.40
N ALA A 344 -13.74 7.06 -15.10
CA ALA A 344 -13.93 6.13 -14.00
C ALA A 344 -13.06 4.87 -14.20
N PRO A 345 -12.41 4.36 -13.14
CA PRO A 345 -11.59 3.16 -13.23
C PRO A 345 -12.45 1.93 -13.52
N ASP A 346 -11.90 1.00 -14.31
CA ASP A 346 -12.51 -0.31 -14.53
C ASP A 346 -12.04 -1.28 -13.44
N LEU A 347 -12.91 -1.49 -12.44
CA LEU A 347 -12.64 -2.30 -11.26
C LEU A 347 -13.23 -3.72 -11.36
N ALA A 348 -13.22 -4.31 -12.53
CA ALA A 348 -13.74 -5.66 -12.71
C ALA A 348 -12.93 -6.69 -11.89
N PRO A 349 -13.57 -7.77 -11.41
CA PRO A 349 -12.87 -8.92 -10.86
C PRO A 349 -11.84 -9.49 -11.85
N ALA A 350 -10.80 -10.16 -11.33
CA ALA A 350 -9.80 -10.78 -12.18
C ALA A 350 -10.42 -11.82 -13.14
N THR A 351 -9.99 -11.79 -14.40
CA THR A 351 -10.43 -12.72 -15.43
C THR A 351 -9.25 -13.43 -16.07
N ARG A 352 -9.47 -14.65 -16.53
CA ARG A 352 -8.45 -15.39 -17.27
C ARG A 352 -8.17 -14.73 -18.62
N LEU A 353 -6.92 -14.74 -19.05
CA LEU A 353 -6.48 -14.31 -20.37
C LEU A 353 -6.35 -15.54 -21.28
N ASP A 354 -7.36 -15.80 -22.10
CA ASP A 354 -7.38 -16.96 -22.98
C ASP A 354 -6.68 -16.70 -24.33
N ASP A 355 -6.80 -15.47 -24.84
CA ASP A 355 -6.17 -15.05 -26.10
C ASP A 355 -4.88 -14.27 -25.82
N LEU A 356 -3.75 -14.89 -26.16
CA LEU A 356 -2.41 -14.34 -26.00
C LEU A 356 -1.84 -13.73 -27.29
N SER A 357 -2.64 -13.63 -28.36
CA SER A 357 -2.15 -13.15 -29.66
C SER A 357 -1.63 -11.73 -29.61
N ALA A 358 -2.28 -10.84 -28.83
CA ALA A 358 -1.83 -9.47 -28.58
C ALA A 358 -0.52 -9.41 -27.77
N TRP A 359 -0.13 -10.51 -27.13
CA TRP A 359 1.09 -10.68 -26.37
C TRP A 359 2.14 -11.54 -27.11
N GLY A 360 2.00 -11.67 -28.43
CA GLY A 360 2.97 -12.34 -29.29
C GLY A 360 2.87 -13.86 -29.35
N ILE A 361 1.91 -14.48 -28.67
CA ILE A 361 1.69 -15.94 -28.71
C ILE A 361 0.43 -16.24 -29.54
N PRO A 362 0.57 -16.72 -30.81
CA PRO A 362 -0.55 -17.09 -31.65
C PRO A 362 -1.39 -18.23 -31.07
N ALA A 363 -2.65 -18.31 -31.49
CA ALA A 363 -3.62 -19.26 -30.94
C ALA A 363 -3.17 -20.74 -31.05
N ASP A 364 -2.52 -21.11 -32.17
CA ASP A 364 -1.98 -22.45 -32.39
C ASP A 364 -0.80 -22.78 -31.47
N ALA A 365 0.10 -21.79 -31.21
CA ALA A 365 1.19 -21.93 -30.27
C ALA A 365 0.66 -22.02 -28.82
N ALA A 366 -0.33 -21.21 -28.46
CA ALA A 366 -0.99 -21.28 -27.16
C ALA A 366 -1.68 -22.64 -26.95
N ALA A 367 -2.37 -23.16 -27.96
CA ALA A 367 -2.99 -24.48 -27.91
C ALA A 367 -1.96 -25.60 -27.69
N LYS A 368 -0.81 -25.52 -28.36
CA LYS A 368 0.29 -26.48 -28.18
C LYS A 368 0.85 -26.43 -26.74
N LEU A 369 1.10 -25.24 -26.20
CA LEU A 369 1.58 -25.07 -24.82
C LEU A 369 0.57 -25.62 -23.81
N ARG A 370 -0.73 -25.41 -24.03
CA ARG A 370 -1.80 -25.99 -23.19
C ARG A 370 -1.83 -27.53 -23.28
N ALA A 371 -1.70 -28.09 -24.45
CA ALA A 371 -1.66 -29.55 -24.64
C ALA A 371 -0.44 -30.19 -23.93
N GLN A 372 0.63 -29.44 -23.77
CA GLN A 372 1.84 -29.86 -23.06
C GLN A 372 1.78 -29.61 -21.54
N GLY A 373 0.71 -28.97 -21.01
CA GLY A 373 0.58 -28.59 -19.62
C GLY A 373 1.51 -27.45 -19.19
N VAL A 374 2.07 -26.71 -20.13
CA VAL A 374 2.98 -25.58 -19.89
C VAL A 374 2.22 -24.27 -19.68
N LEU A 375 1.05 -24.13 -20.30
CA LEU A 375 0.15 -22.97 -20.21
C LEU A 375 -1.22 -23.42 -19.68
N ALA A 376 -1.83 -22.62 -18.78
CA ALA A 376 -3.19 -22.80 -18.29
C ALA A 376 -4.01 -21.51 -18.38
#